data_060ecfb2de656bde57223a5be19aeb62
#
_entry.id   060ecfb2de656bde57223a5be19aeb62
#
_cell.length_a   1.000
_cell.length_b   1.000
_cell.length_c   1.000
_cell.angle_alpha   90.00
_cell.angle_beta   90.00
_cell.angle_gamma   90.00
#
_symmetry.space_group_name_H-M   'P 1'
#
loop_
_entity.id
_entity.type
_entity.pdbx_description
1 polymer ?
#
loop_
_entity_poly.entity_id
_entity_poly.type
_entity_poly.pdbx_seq_one_letter_code
_entity_poly.pdbx_strand_id
1 'polypeptide(L)'
;MYEWIKALHIIAVIAWMAGMLYLPRLFVYHCDAEPGSRQSETFKVMERRLLKAIINPAMIVTWLAGLYLAWAGHWFSAGWLQAKLALVVVLSGVHGFFSRCVKDFSADLCSILRRADKFYQTTMVFDLFGNNHLAVY
;
A
#
# COMPACT_ATOMS: atom_id res chain seq x y z
N MET A 1 19.73 20.18 6.66
CA MET A 1 19.38 18.86 7.24
C MET A 1 17.87 18.64 7.28
N TYR A 2 17.12 19.53 7.92
CA TYR A 2 15.65 19.37 8.08
C TYR A 2 14.90 19.19 6.74
N GLU A 3 15.17 20.03 5.74
CA GLU A 3 14.51 19.97 4.43
C GLU A 3 14.82 18.67 3.67
N TRP A 4 16.04 18.14 3.77
CA TRP A 4 16.40 16.86 3.16
C TRP A 4 15.66 15.69 3.79
N ILE A 5 15.51 15.68 5.12
CA ILE A 5 14.76 14.66 5.84
C ILE A 5 13.27 14.74 5.50
N LYS A 6 12.74 15.96 5.35
CA LYS A 6 11.37 16.20 4.91
C LYS A 6 11.13 15.66 3.49
N ALA A 7 12.04 15.93 2.56
CA ALA A 7 11.98 15.41 1.21
C ALA A 7 12.04 13.86 1.18
N LEU A 8 12.97 13.27 1.94
CA LEU A 8 13.10 11.83 2.08
C LEU A 8 11.84 11.20 2.68
N HIS A 9 11.23 11.84 3.69
CA HIS A 9 9.98 11.38 4.28
C HIS A 9 8.85 11.35 3.26
N ILE A 10 8.69 12.41 2.46
CA ILE A 10 7.66 12.48 1.42
C ILE A 10 7.84 11.39 0.36
N ILE A 11 9.08 11.19 -0.11
CA ILE A 11 9.41 10.13 -1.08
C ILE A 11 9.09 8.74 -0.49
N ALA A 12 9.46 8.50 0.76
CA ALA A 12 9.19 7.23 1.43
C ALA A 12 7.69 6.97 1.61
N VAL A 13 6.90 7.99 1.96
CA VAL A 13 5.44 7.89 2.05
C VAL A 13 4.83 7.52 0.70
N ILE A 14 5.24 8.21 -0.37
CA ILE A 14 4.74 7.93 -1.73
C ILE A 14 5.09 6.49 -2.15
N ALA A 15 6.33 6.05 -1.94
CA ALA A 15 6.78 4.70 -2.26
C ALA A 15 6.01 3.63 -1.46
N TRP A 16 5.78 3.87 -0.16
CA TRP A 16 5.01 2.97 0.68
C TRP A 16 3.55 2.88 0.24
N MET A 17 2.89 4.02 0.02
CA MET A 17 1.49 4.08 -0.45
C MET A 17 1.32 3.43 -1.82
N ALA A 18 2.21 3.71 -2.78
CA ALA A 18 2.18 3.11 -4.10
C ALA A 18 2.31 1.59 -4.03
N GLY A 19 3.23 1.07 -3.21
CA GLY A 19 3.39 -0.36 -2.98
C GLY A 19 2.16 -1.00 -2.36
N MET A 20 1.54 -0.33 -1.37
CA MET A 20 0.33 -0.80 -0.70
C MET A 20 -0.90 -0.86 -1.64
N LEU A 21 -0.99 0.05 -2.62
CA LEU A 21 -2.05 0.04 -3.63
C LEU A 21 -1.81 -1.01 -4.72
N TYR A 22 -0.54 -1.26 -5.05
CA TYR A 22 -0.17 -2.23 -6.09
C TYR A 22 -0.28 -3.68 -5.63
N LEU A 23 0.03 -3.96 -4.36
CA LEU A 23 0.06 -5.32 -3.82
C LEU A 23 -1.28 -6.06 -3.91
N PRO A 24 -2.44 -5.48 -3.53
CA PRO A 24 -3.73 -6.13 -3.68
C PRO A 24 -4.08 -6.46 -5.14
N ARG A 25 -3.72 -5.58 -6.07
CA ARG A 25 -3.90 -5.83 -7.49
C ARG A 25 -3.10 -7.04 -7.97
N LEU A 26 -1.87 -7.18 -7.49
CA LEU A 26 -1.02 -8.32 -7.80
C LEU A 26 -1.63 -9.64 -7.26
N PHE A 27 -2.22 -9.60 -6.07
CA PHE A 27 -2.93 -10.73 -5.47
C PHE A 27 -4.13 -11.19 -6.33
N VAL A 28 -4.91 -10.26 -6.88
CA VAL A 28 -6.03 -10.61 -7.77
C VAL A 28 -5.54 -11.36 -9.00
N TYR A 29 -4.47 -10.88 -9.65
CA TYR A 29 -3.87 -11.59 -10.79
C TYR A 29 -3.29 -12.95 -10.40
N HIS A 30 -2.74 -13.08 -9.20
CA HIS A 30 -2.26 -14.36 -8.70
C HIS A 30 -3.42 -15.35 -8.47
N CYS A 31 -4.59 -14.89 -8.02
CA CYS A 31 -5.77 -15.71 -7.86
C CYS A 31 -6.33 -16.25 -9.19
N ASP A 32 -6.09 -15.56 -10.29
CA ASP A 32 -6.52 -16.00 -11.62
C ASP A 32 -5.51 -16.95 -12.28
N ALA A 33 -4.31 -17.08 -11.75
CA ALA A 33 -3.30 -18.02 -12.22
C ALA A 33 -3.58 -19.44 -11.70
N GLU A 34 -3.34 -20.44 -12.55
CA GLU A 34 -3.46 -21.85 -12.14
C GLU A 34 -2.44 -22.18 -11.03
N PRO A 35 -2.88 -22.83 -9.92
CA PRO A 35 -1.99 -23.23 -8.84
C PRO A 35 -0.85 -24.12 -9.36
N GLY A 36 0.40 -23.79 -8.99
CA GLY A 36 1.59 -24.51 -9.43
C GLY A 36 2.08 -24.20 -10.85
N SER A 37 1.40 -23.29 -11.57
CA SER A 37 1.85 -22.83 -12.88
C SER A 37 3.11 -21.96 -12.76
N ARG A 38 3.88 -21.87 -13.83
CA ARG A 38 5.04 -20.96 -13.93
C ARG A 38 4.65 -19.50 -13.63
N GLN A 39 3.45 -19.11 -14.00
CA GLN A 39 2.89 -17.78 -13.74
C GLN A 39 2.64 -17.57 -12.25
N SER A 40 2.04 -18.52 -11.55
CA SER A 40 1.81 -18.48 -10.10
C SER A 40 3.13 -18.34 -9.32
N GLU A 41 4.16 -19.12 -9.69
CA GLU A 41 5.49 -19.01 -9.06
C GLU A 41 6.15 -17.64 -9.30
N THR A 42 5.95 -17.06 -10.48
CA THR A 42 6.43 -15.72 -10.79
C THR A 42 5.75 -14.66 -9.91
N PHE A 43 4.44 -14.75 -9.73
CA PHE A 43 3.71 -13.82 -8.86
C PHE A 43 4.17 -13.92 -7.39
N LYS A 44 4.38 -15.11 -6.86
CA LYS A 44 4.93 -15.30 -5.50
C LYS A 44 6.27 -14.58 -5.31
N VAL A 45 7.15 -14.66 -6.30
CA VAL A 45 8.46 -13.97 -6.25
C VAL A 45 8.27 -12.46 -6.32
N MET A 46 7.39 -11.97 -7.19
CA MET A 46 7.10 -10.54 -7.35
C MET A 46 6.51 -9.93 -6.07
N GLU A 47 5.50 -10.56 -5.49
CA GLU A 47 4.84 -10.15 -4.25
C GLU A 47 5.85 -10.07 -3.10
N ARG A 48 6.67 -11.09 -2.94
CA ARG A 48 7.68 -11.14 -1.90
C ARG A 48 8.78 -10.09 -2.07
N ARG A 49 9.24 -9.87 -3.31
CA ARG A 49 10.23 -8.84 -3.62
C ARG A 49 9.68 -7.45 -3.40
N LEU A 50 8.46 -7.17 -3.88
CA LEU A 50 7.79 -5.88 -3.67
C LEU A 50 7.66 -5.56 -2.18
N LEU A 51 7.17 -6.52 -1.40
CA LEU A 51 6.99 -6.35 0.04
C LEU A 51 8.31 -6.10 0.76
N LYS A 52 9.33 -6.95 0.51
CA LYS A 52 10.61 -6.90 1.25
C LYS A 52 11.53 -5.79 0.79
N ALA A 53 11.59 -5.51 -0.51
CA ALA A 53 12.57 -4.58 -1.07
C ALA A 53 12.06 -3.15 -1.17
N ILE A 54 10.75 -2.94 -1.24
CA ILE A 54 10.16 -1.60 -1.44
C ILE A 54 9.28 -1.21 -0.27
N ILE A 55 8.25 -2.00 0.03
CA ILE A 55 7.21 -1.61 1.00
C ILE A 55 7.76 -1.56 2.43
N ASN A 56 8.47 -2.61 2.88
CA ASN A 56 9.03 -2.66 4.23
C ASN A 56 10.05 -1.54 4.50
N PRO A 57 11.09 -1.32 3.67
CA PRO A 57 12.04 -0.25 3.93
C PRO A 57 11.40 1.13 3.82
N ALA A 58 10.48 1.34 2.88
CA ALA A 58 9.75 2.61 2.77
C ALA A 58 8.93 2.90 4.02
N MET A 59 8.25 1.91 4.60
CA MET A 59 7.52 2.05 5.86
C MET A 59 8.45 2.45 7.01
N ILE A 60 9.61 1.77 7.15
CA ILE A 60 10.58 2.05 8.21
C ILE A 60 11.10 3.49 8.08
N VAL A 61 11.50 3.90 6.88
CA VAL A 61 11.99 5.27 6.61
C VAL A 61 10.88 6.29 6.89
N THR A 62 9.65 6.01 6.52
CA THR A 62 8.49 6.88 6.80
C THR A 62 8.30 7.10 8.30
N TRP A 63 8.37 6.04 9.10
CA TRP A 63 8.24 6.13 10.55
C TRP A 63 9.41 6.91 11.18
N LEU A 64 10.65 6.55 10.86
CA LEU A 64 11.85 7.18 11.43
C LEU A 64 11.92 8.67 11.07
N ALA A 65 11.77 9.00 9.79
CA ALA A 65 11.80 10.39 9.34
C ALA A 65 10.60 11.19 9.86
N GLY A 66 9.41 10.60 9.91
CA GLY A 66 8.20 11.25 10.45
C GLY A 66 8.30 11.58 11.93
N LEU A 67 8.78 10.65 12.74
CA LEU A 67 9.00 10.88 14.18
C LEU A 67 10.10 11.92 14.43
N TYR A 68 11.18 11.87 13.65
CA TYR A 68 12.23 12.89 13.72
C TYR A 68 11.70 14.29 13.41
N LEU A 69 10.92 14.45 12.33
CA LEU A 69 10.32 15.72 11.96
C LEU A 69 9.33 16.24 13.02
N ALA A 70 8.53 15.36 13.60
CA ALA A 70 7.60 15.69 14.67
C ALA A 70 8.35 16.16 15.94
N TRP A 71 9.47 15.51 16.26
CA TRP A 71 10.32 15.89 17.39
C TRP A 71 11.04 17.22 17.14
N ALA A 72 11.66 17.40 15.99
CA ALA A 72 12.39 18.62 15.61
C ALA A 72 11.47 19.83 15.51
N GLY A 73 10.20 19.65 15.10
CA GLY A 73 9.20 20.71 14.99
C GLY A 73 8.40 20.97 16.27
N HIS A 74 8.59 20.16 17.34
CA HIS A 74 7.82 20.23 18.58
C HIS A 74 6.28 20.14 18.38
N TRP A 75 5.82 19.36 17.38
CA TRP A 75 4.42 19.33 16.96
C TRP A 75 3.58 18.27 17.66
N PHE A 76 4.10 17.57 18.67
CA PHE A 76 3.38 16.48 19.35
C PHE A 76 2.05 16.91 19.99
N SER A 77 1.91 18.17 20.37
CA SER A 77 0.67 18.75 20.91
C SER A 77 -0.33 19.19 19.83
N ALA A 78 0.06 19.17 18.56
CA ALA A 78 -0.80 19.61 17.47
C ALA A 78 -1.81 18.52 17.09
N GLY A 79 -3.11 18.83 17.13
CA GLY A 79 -4.19 17.89 16.85
C GLY A 79 -4.13 17.27 15.44
N TRP A 80 -3.66 18.02 14.46
CA TRP A 80 -3.49 17.49 13.09
C TRP A 80 -2.41 16.38 13.01
N LEU A 81 -1.36 16.44 13.85
CA LEU A 81 -0.35 15.39 13.90
C LEU A 81 -0.91 14.11 14.51
N GLN A 82 -1.75 14.24 15.56
CA GLN A 82 -2.39 13.10 16.20
C GLN A 82 -3.33 12.38 15.22
N ALA A 83 -4.11 13.11 14.43
CA ALA A 83 -4.95 12.53 13.38
C ALA A 83 -4.11 11.81 12.31
N LYS A 84 -2.98 12.39 11.89
CA LYS A 84 -2.04 11.79 10.95
C LYS A 84 -1.40 10.52 11.51
N LEU A 85 -0.99 10.51 12.77
CA LEU A 85 -0.42 9.34 13.44
C LEU A 85 -1.44 8.20 13.53
N ALA A 86 -2.69 8.49 13.89
CA ALA A 86 -3.76 7.49 13.91
C ALA A 86 -3.94 6.83 12.54
N LEU A 87 -3.96 7.63 11.48
CA LEU A 87 -4.09 7.14 10.10
C LEU A 87 -2.90 6.27 9.68
N VAL A 88 -1.67 6.67 10.05
CA VAL A 88 -0.45 5.89 9.78
C VAL A 88 -0.43 4.57 10.55
N VAL A 89 -0.94 4.53 11.78
CA VAL A 89 -1.10 3.30 12.57
C VAL A 89 -2.07 2.35 11.89
N VAL A 90 -3.24 2.84 11.43
CA VAL A 90 -4.21 2.03 10.68
C VAL A 90 -3.58 1.47 9.41
N LEU A 91 -2.85 2.31 8.65
CA LEU A 91 -2.17 1.90 7.43
C LEU A 91 -1.08 0.85 7.70
N SER A 92 -0.35 0.97 8.81
CA SER A 92 0.62 -0.04 9.27
C SER A 92 -0.06 -1.37 9.64
N GLY A 93 -1.26 -1.32 10.20
CA GLY A 93 -2.10 -2.50 10.43
C GLY A 93 -2.48 -3.21 9.13
N VAL A 94 -2.92 -2.46 8.13
CA VAL A 94 -3.21 -2.99 6.78
C VAL A 94 -1.96 -3.59 6.14
N HIS A 95 -0.81 -2.93 6.28
CA HIS A 95 0.47 -3.46 5.83
C HIS A 95 0.80 -4.81 6.48
N GLY A 96 0.60 -4.92 7.80
CA GLY A 96 0.79 -6.19 8.53
C GLY A 96 -0.14 -7.30 8.04
N PHE A 97 -1.40 -6.95 7.73
CA PHE A 97 -2.35 -7.87 7.12
C PHE A 97 -1.85 -8.37 5.76
N PHE A 98 -1.44 -7.48 4.87
CA PHE A 98 -0.92 -7.88 3.56
C PHE A 98 0.37 -8.71 3.65
N SER A 99 1.22 -8.42 4.64
CA SER A 99 2.42 -9.22 4.90
C SER A 99 2.10 -10.66 5.28
N ARG A 100 1.00 -10.88 6.02
CA ARG A 100 0.49 -12.23 6.31
C ARG A 100 -0.10 -12.87 5.07
N CYS A 101 -0.87 -12.14 4.28
CA CYS A 101 -1.45 -12.64 3.04
C CYS A 101 -0.39 -13.16 2.06
N VAL A 102 0.75 -12.49 1.94
CA VAL A 102 1.89 -12.96 1.11
C VAL A 102 2.46 -14.30 1.59
N LYS A 103 2.36 -14.57 2.92
CA LYS A 103 2.87 -15.83 3.50
C LYS A 103 1.89 -16.98 3.37
N ASP A 104 0.61 -16.68 3.61
CA ASP A 104 -0.48 -17.68 3.73
C ASP A 104 -1.52 -17.46 2.62
N PHE A 105 -1.07 -17.61 1.37
CA PHE A 105 -1.97 -17.43 0.22
C PHE A 105 -2.96 -18.62 0.12
N SER A 106 -4.20 -18.39 0.57
CA SER A 106 -5.27 -19.40 0.59
C SER A 106 -6.38 -19.06 -0.42
N ALA A 107 -7.14 -20.09 -0.85
CA ALA A 107 -8.30 -19.93 -1.74
C ALA A 107 -9.37 -18.98 -1.17
N ASP A 108 -9.58 -19.01 0.14
CA ASP A 108 -10.53 -18.12 0.83
C ASP A 108 -10.09 -16.65 0.72
N LEU A 109 -8.78 -16.39 0.83
CA LEU A 109 -8.22 -15.07 0.64
C LEU A 109 -8.46 -14.55 -0.79
N CYS A 110 -8.33 -15.40 -1.80
CA CYS A 110 -8.64 -15.05 -3.20
C CYS A 110 -10.09 -14.56 -3.36
N SER A 111 -11.04 -15.20 -2.71
CA SER A 111 -12.44 -14.80 -2.78
C SER A 111 -12.71 -13.44 -2.14
N ILE A 112 -12.05 -13.17 -1.01
CA ILE A 112 -12.13 -11.89 -0.27
C ILE A 112 -11.48 -10.77 -1.08
N LEU A 113 -10.29 -11.00 -1.62
CA LEU A 113 -9.56 -10.01 -2.41
C LEU A 113 -10.28 -9.67 -3.71
N ARG A 114 -10.83 -10.66 -4.41
CA ARG A 114 -11.65 -10.44 -5.61
C ARG A 114 -12.91 -9.62 -5.31
N ARG A 115 -13.50 -9.81 -4.14
CA ARG A 115 -14.64 -8.99 -3.69
C ARG A 115 -14.22 -7.56 -3.35
N ALA A 116 -13.08 -7.41 -2.67
CA ALA A 116 -12.51 -6.10 -2.35
C ALA A 116 -12.09 -5.33 -3.61
N ASP A 117 -11.45 -5.97 -4.58
CA ASP A 117 -11.06 -5.34 -5.84
C ASP A 117 -12.28 -4.81 -6.61
N LYS A 118 -13.36 -5.60 -6.71
CA LYS A 118 -14.63 -5.12 -7.28
C LYS A 118 -15.16 -3.90 -6.56
N PHE A 119 -15.04 -3.84 -5.24
CA PHE A 119 -15.47 -2.69 -4.45
C PHE A 119 -14.60 -1.44 -4.72
N TYR A 120 -13.28 -1.59 -4.81
CA TYR A 120 -12.37 -0.49 -5.16
C TYR A 120 -12.56 0.00 -6.60
N GLN A 121 -12.75 -0.91 -7.55
CA GLN A 121 -13.02 -0.56 -8.94
C GLN A 121 -14.37 0.16 -9.12
N THR A 122 -15.36 -0.19 -8.31
CA THR A 122 -16.69 0.41 -8.40
C THR A 122 -16.79 1.77 -7.69
N THR A 123 -16.00 1.98 -6.62
CA THR A 123 -16.23 3.13 -5.72
C THR A 123 -15.21 4.28 -5.89
N MET A 124 -14.00 4.04 -6.35
CA MET A 124 -12.94 5.06 -6.25
C MET A 124 -12.21 5.42 -7.55
N VAL A 125 -12.11 4.51 -8.50
CA VAL A 125 -11.26 4.75 -9.68
C VAL A 125 -12.08 4.97 -10.94
N PHE A 126 -13.24 4.35 -11.06
CA PHE A 126 -14.06 4.43 -12.27
C PHE A 126 -14.87 5.73 -12.35
N ASP A 127 -15.35 6.25 -11.22
CA ASP A 127 -16.09 7.54 -11.21
C ASP A 127 -15.16 8.74 -11.42
N LEU A 128 -13.89 8.66 -11.01
CA LEU A 128 -12.95 9.78 -11.16
C LEU A 128 -12.27 9.82 -12.53
N PHE A 129 -12.09 8.68 -13.20
CA PHE A 129 -11.42 8.59 -14.51
C PHE A 129 -12.30 8.08 -15.65
N GLY A 130 -13.37 7.36 -15.36
CA GLY A 130 -14.25 6.75 -16.38
C GLY A 130 -15.28 7.72 -16.98
N ASN A 131 -15.64 8.77 -16.28
CA ASN A 131 -16.66 9.71 -16.72
C ASN A 131 -16.16 10.74 -17.75
N ASN A 132 -14.83 10.83 -17.95
CA ASN A 132 -14.26 11.72 -18.96
C ASN A 132 -14.15 11.10 -20.37
N HIS A 133 -14.40 9.79 -20.53
CA HIS A 133 -14.29 9.14 -21.83
C HIS A 133 -15.61 9.05 -22.62
N LEU A 134 -16.74 9.36 -21.98
CA LEU A 134 -18.06 9.35 -22.63
C LEU A 134 -18.57 10.72 -23.10
N ALA A 135 -17.76 11.77 -22.92
CA ALA A 135 -18.12 13.14 -23.34
C ALA A 135 -17.47 13.58 -24.68
N VAL A 136 -16.90 12.67 -25.45
CA VAL A 136 -16.22 12.98 -26.73
C VAL A 136 -16.76 12.13 -27.89
N TYR A 137 -18.06 11.83 -27.91
CA TYR A 137 -18.75 11.42 -29.15
C TYR A 137 -20.14 12.03 -29.19
#